data_fd4f5664206253608a0d5fae56406783
#
_entry.id   fd4f5664206253608a0d5fae56406783
#
_cell.length_a   1.000
_cell.length_b   1.000
_cell.length_c   1.000
_cell.angle_alpha   90.00
_cell.angle_beta   90.00
_cell.angle_gamma   90.00
#
_symmetry.space_group_name_H-M   'P 1'
#
loop_
_entity.id
_entity.type
_entity.pdbx_description
1 polymer ?
#
loop_
_entity_poly.entity_id
_entity_poly.type
_entity_poly.pdbx_seq_one_letter_code
_entity_poly.pdbx_strand_id
1 'polypeptide(L)'
;MAYFKLEFGFGRSKSEGKISDSANQADEQAVLEIPGWDFVKGEVERAKQEGRFKVAGNYLTAARSFTKFIGRSDWLFSDMTAEKLESYQRWLLGHNICQNTCSAYMRALRAMHHRALPFLNIAPFSKVFTGRTKTEKRCISQSEILQLKALPLQPGGSLSFARDIFLFSFYAMGMPFVDIAYLKKSQLRNGCIYYARHKTGQQIQVALLPAMLEIIMRYEQRDSEFVFPILSDKVENSVSSPSVSAQQHRQYTARLRQYNYNLHQVSKMLGLAKPLSSYVVRHSWASIAYLHHLDISLISKALGHTKSSTTFIYIKSLFDSDLFEANQSLMQDLGL
;
A
#
# COMPACT_ATOMS: atom_id res chain seq x y z
N MET A 1 36.43 1.56 -27.47
CA MET A 1 36.10 1.42 -26.05
C MET A 1 37.06 2.28 -25.26
N ALA A 2 36.64 3.43 -24.83
CA ALA A 2 37.48 4.36 -24.07
C ALA A 2 36.73 4.74 -22.80
N TYR A 3 37.27 4.33 -21.65
CA TYR A 3 36.85 4.78 -20.34
C TYR A 3 37.41 6.16 -20.06
N PHE A 4 36.59 7.15 -19.87
CA PHE A 4 36.99 8.45 -19.33
C PHE A 4 36.94 8.42 -17.80
N LYS A 5 38.13 8.48 -17.19
CA LYS A 5 38.36 8.66 -15.77
C LYS A 5 38.53 10.15 -15.51
N LEU A 6 37.60 10.78 -14.85
CA LEU A 6 37.73 12.17 -14.37
C LEU A 6 38.34 12.13 -12.96
N GLU A 7 39.63 12.52 -12.87
CA GLU A 7 40.32 12.79 -11.62
C GLU A 7 40.10 14.26 -11.25
N PHE A 8 39.46 14.53 -10.12
CA PHE A 8 39.42 15.85 -9.50
C PHE A 8 40.58 15.98 -8.52
N GLY A 9 41.63 16.75 -8.92
CA GLY A 9 42.72 17.14 -8.05
C GLY A 9 42.30 18.25 -7.11
N PHE A 10 42.36 18.00 -5.80
CA PHE A 10 42.25 19.05 -4.77
C PHE A 10 43.62 19.71 -4.55
N GLY A 11 43.80 20.92 -5.07
CA GLY A 11 44.91 21.80 -4.71
C GLY A 11 44.59 22.46 -3.34
N ARG A 12 45.42 22.15 -2.33
CA ARG A 12 45.43 22.92 -1.07
C ARG A 12 46.12 24.26 -1.29
N SER A 13 45.35 25.35 -1.23
CA SER A 13 45.85 26.70 -0.96
C SER A 13 45.44 27.08 0.45
N LYS A 14 46.42 27.25 1.34
CA LYS A 14 46.25 27.91 2.64
C LYS A 14 46.12 29.39 2.39
N SER A 15 44.95 29.97 2.68
CA SER A 15 44.76 31.34 3.05
C SER A 15 43.83 31.40 4.24
N GLU A 16 44.40 31.74 5.40
CA GLU A 16 43.66 32.12 6.60
C GLU A 16 42.90 33.40 6.29
N GLY A 17 41.55 33.29 6.19
CA GLY A 17 40.64 34.40 6.15
C GLY A 17 39.52 34.10 7.12
N LYS A 18 39.52 34.78 8.29
CA LYS A 18 38.39 34.89 9.19
C LYS A 18 37.22 35.58 8.46
N ILE A 19 36.33 34.80 7.85
CA ILE A 19 35.06 35.32 7.33
C ILE A 19 33.95 34.31 7.68
N SER A 20 33.04 34.78 8.54
CA SER A 20 31.65 34.43 8.67
C SER A 20 31.22 33.15 9.40
N ASP A 21 31.43 33.11 10.72
CA ASP A 21 30.55 32.31 11.59
C ASP A 21 29.12 32.94 11.67
N SER A 22 29.00 34.24 11.37
CA SER A 22 27.70 34.93 11.40
C SER A 22 26.78 34.64 10.21
N ALA A 23 27.31 34.39 9.01
CA ALA A 23 26.50 34.04 7.84
C ALA A 23 25.97 32.62 7.93
N ASN A 24 26.77 31.66 8.42
CA ASN A 24 26.31 30.31 8.67
C ASN A 24 25.26 30.20 9.77
N GLN A 25 25.38 31.04 10.84
CA GLN A 25 24.39 31.11 11.92
C GLN A 25 23.07 31.74 11.47
N ALA A 26 23.10 32.76 10.61
CA ALA A 26 21.91 33.38 10.05
C ALA A 26 21.16 32.44 9.09
N ASP A 27 21.87 31.69 8.26
CA ASP A 27 21.29 30.67 7.39
C ASP A 27 20.75 29.46 8.20
N GLU A 28 21.43 29.03 9.26
CA GLU A 28 20.92 28.00 10.17
C GLU A 28 19.67 28.46 10.93
N GLN A 29 19.60 29.70 11.39
CA GLN A 29 18.41 30.26 12.04
C GLN A 29 17.23 30.41 11.06
N ALA A 30 17.45 30.91 9.84
CA ALA A 30 16.41 31.03 8.83
C ALA A 30 15.85 29.68 8.41
N VAL A 31 16.67 28.63 8.39
CA VAL A 31 16.27 27.26 8.08
C VAL A 31 15.42 26.64 9.21
N LEU A 32 15.57 27.07 10.45
CA LEU A 32 14.78 26.57 11.59
C LEU A 32 13.36 27.14 11.66
N GLU A 33 13.07 28.26 10.98
CA GLU A 33 11.77 28.94 11.00
C GLU A 33 10.84 28.56 9.83
N ILE A 34 11.00 27.39 9.23
CA ILE A 34 10.13 26.92 8.14
C ILE A 34 8.73 26.63 8.69
N PRO A 35 7.67 27.36 8.25
CA PRO A 35 6.30 27.12 8.67
C PRO A 35 5.85 25.72 8.23
N GLY A 36 5.43 24.90 9.20
CA GLY A 36 5.11 23.50 8.96
C GLY A 36 4.00 23.31 7.94
N TRP A 37 2.89 24.06 8.05
CA TRP A 37 1.75 23.89 7.15
C TRP A 37 2.01 24.32 5.72
N ASP A 38 2.75 25.39 5.48
CA ASP A 38 3.01 25.86 4.11
C ASP A 38 3.96 24.92 3.39
N PHE A 39 4.96 24.40 4.09
CA PHE A 39 5.81 23.36 3.57
C PHE A 39 5.03 22.08 3.27
N VAL A 40 4.16 21.61 4.19
CA VAL A 40 3.32 20.42 3.99
C VAL A 40 2.40 20.59 2.78
N LYS A 41 1.79 21.77 2.58
CA LYS A 41 0.96 22.03 1.39
C LYS A 41 1.77 21.89 0.10
N GLY A 42 2.98 22.47 0.06
CA GLY A 42 3.89 22.34 -1.08
C GLY A 42 4.25 20.87 -1.39
N GLU A 43 4.63 20.10 -0.36
CA GLU A 43 4.96 18.68 -0.51
C GLU A 43 3.75 17.83 -0.93
N VAL A 44 2.57 18.15 -0.44
CA VAL A 44 1.32 17.49 -0.84
C VAL A 44 1.02 17.76 -2.32
N GLU A 45 1.12 18.99 -2.78
CA GLU A 45 0.88 19.34 -4.20
C GLU A 45 1.94 18.71 -5.10
N ARG A 46 3.22 18.73 -4.74
CA ARG A 46 4.27 18.05 -5.49
C ARG A 46 3.98 16.55 -5.60
N ALA A 47 3.64 15.89 -4.50
CA ALA A 47 3.32 14.47 -4.51
C ALA A 47 2.08 14.14 -5.37
N LYS A 48 1.09 15.04 -5.45
CA LYS A 48 -0.07 14.89 -6.32
C LYS A 48 0.32 15.05 -7.80
N GLN A 49 1.14 16.04 -8.15
CA GLN A 49 1.64 16.25 -9.51
C GLN A 49 2.44 15.05 -10.01
N GLU A 50 3.20 14.40 -9.12
CA GLU A 50 3.94 13.17 -9.40
C GLU A 50 3.04 11.91 -9.38
N GLY A 51 1.73 12.03 -9.24
CA GLY A 51 0.79 10.91 -9.15
C GLY A 51 0.87 10.10 -7.85
N ARG A 52 1.64 10.55 -6.86
CA ARG A 52 1.84 9.86 -5.56
C ARG A 52 0.75 10.23 -4.54
N PHE A 53 -0.52 10.08 -4.92
CA PHE A 53 -1.68 10.51 -4.11
C PHE A 53 -1.72 9.90 -2.70
N LYS A 54 -1.29 8.65 -2.55
CA LYS A 54 -1.24 8.01 -1.22
C LYS A 54 -0.19 8.66 -0.32
N VAL A 55 0.95 9.07 -0.86
CA VAL A 55 1.99 9.79 -0.12
C VAL A 55 1.46 11.15 0.31
N ALA A 56 0.83 11.90 -0.62
CA ALA A 56 0.18 13.17 -0.34
C ALA A 56 -0.84 13.05 0.81
N GLY A 57 -1.70 12.02 0.77
CA GLY A 57 -2.67 11.73 1.83
C GLY A 57 -2.01 11.41 3.18
N ASN A 58 -0.92 10.65 3.17
CA ASN A 58 -0.18 10.33 4.40
C ASN A 58 0.46 11.57 5.02
N TYR A 59 1.08 12.44 4.22
CA TYR A 59 1.66 13.70 4.68
C TYR A 59 0.60 14.59 5.34
N LEU A 60 -0.51 14.80 4.64
CA LEU A 60 -1.60 15.61 5.14
C LEU A 60 -2.20 15.06 6.45
N THR A 61 -2.39 13.75 6.54
CA THR A 61 -2.96 13.10 7.73
C THR A 61 -2.00 13.19 8.92
N ALA A 62 -0.70 12.93 8.71
CA ALA A 62 0.31 13.03 9.76
C ALA A 62 0.45 14.48 10.26
N ALA A 63 0.48 15.47 9.36
CA ALA A 63 0.56 16.87 9.74
C ALA A 63 -0.68 17.33 10.53
N ARG A 64 -1.89 16.97 10.10
CA ARG A 64 -3.13 17.26 10.84
C ARG A 64 -3.12 16.67 12.24
N SER A 65 -2.67 15.43 12.37
CA SER A 65 -2.56 14.77 13.67
C SER A 65 -1.53 15.45 14.57
N PHE A 66 -0.40 15.87 14.03
CA PHE A 66 0.63 16.60 14.76
C PHE A 66 0.18 17.98 15.19
N THR A 67 -0.51 18.72 14.31
CA THR A 67 -1.15 20.01 14.62
C THR A 67 -2.15 19.88 15.78
N LYS A 68 -2.97 18.80 15.77
CA LYS A 68 -3.91 18.53 16.86
C LYS A 68 -3.20 18.30 18.20
N PHE A 69 -2.06 17.62 18.18
CA PHE A 69 -1.25 17.39 19.38
C PHE A 69 -0.62 18.69 19.90
N ILE A 70 -0.04 19.51 19.02
CA ILE A 70 0.59 20.78 19.39
C ILE A 70 -0.45 21.81 19.86
N GLY A 71 -1.68 21.75 19.36
CA GLY A 71 -2.77 22.68 19.69
C GLY A 71 -2.72 24.02 18.94
N ARG A 72 -1.76 24.20 17.99
CA ARG A 72 -1.61 25.42 17.18
C ARG A 72 -1.29 25.07 15.72
N SER A 73 -1.68 25.92 14.79
CA SER A 73 -1.48 25.70 13.34
C SER A 73 -0.18 26.31 12.79
N ASP A 74 0.44 27.20 13.52
CA ASP A 74 1.66 27.94 13.16
C ASP A 74 2.95 27.26 13.66
N TRP A 75 2.92 25.94 13.84
CA TRP A 75 4.09 25.18 14.26
C TRP A 75 5.21 25.21 13.20
N LEU A 76 6.45 25.15 13.67
CA LEU A 76 7.67 25.14 12.86
C LEU A 76 8.29 23.74 12.84
N PHE A 77 9.15 23.45 11.85
CA PHE A 77 9.90 22.20 11.86
C PHE A 77 10.87 22.09 13.03
N SER A 78 11.36 23.20 13.58
CA SER A 78 12.12 23.25 14.84
C SER A 78 11.34 22.78 16.06
N ASP A 79 10.01 22.83 16.02
CA ASP A 79 9.17 22.26 17.09
C ASP A 79 9.26 20.73 17.19
N MET A 80 9.78 20.04 16.16
CA MET A 80 9.93 18.58 16.13
C MET A 80 11.18 18.12 16.88
N THR A 81 11.31 18.47 18.16
CA THR A 81 12.39 17.95 19.03
C THR A 81 12.15 16.48 19.37
N ALA A 82 13.21 15.76 19.81
CA ALA A 82 13.11 14.36 20.20
C ALA A 82 12.08 14.16 21.33
N GLU A 83 12.11 15.03 22.36
CA GLU A 83 11.18 14.96 23.51
C GLU A 83 9.72 15.21 23.06
N LYS A 84 9.51 16.17 22.15
CA LYS A 84 8.17 16.47 21.64
C LYS A 84 7.61 15.33 20.78
N LEU A 85 8.45 14.69 19.98
CA LEU A 85 8.05 13.52 19.17
C LEU A 85 7.78 12.29 20.04
N GLU A 86 8.54 12.05 21.09
CA GLU A 86 8.24 11.00 22.08
C GLU A 86 6.89 11.27 22.78
N SER A 87 6.65 12.52 23.18
CA SER A 87 5.38 12.93 23.78
C SER A 87 4.22 12.78 22.83
N TYR A 88 4.42 13.11 21.54
CA TYR A 88 3.43 12.91 20.50
C TYR A 88 3.12 11.41 20.29
N GLN A 89 4.12 10.54 20.28
CA GLN A 89 3.91 9.10 20.18
C GLN A 89 3.09 8.57 21.37
N ARG A 90 3.41 9.00 22.60
CA ARG A 90 2.62 8.64 23.79
C ARG A 90 1.19 9.15 23.71
N TRP A 91 1.00 10.39 23.24
CA TRP A 91 -0.33 10.97 23.03
C TRP A 91 -1.16 10.16 22.01
N LEU A 92 -0.56 9.75 20.88
CA LEU A 92 -1.24 8.89 19.89
C LEU A 92 -1.69 7.56 20.51
N LEU A 93 -0.80 6.87 21.23
CA LEU A 93 -1.11 5.61 21.88
C LEU A 93 -2.20 5.77 22.95
N GLY A 94 -2.18 6.84 23.72
CA GLY A 94 -3.20 7.19 24.70
C GLY A 94 -4.58 7.48 24.07
N HIS A 95 -4.61 7.86 22.78
CA HIS A 95 -5.84 8.01 22.00
C HIS A 95 -6.23 6.75 21.22
N ASN A 96 -5.75 5.57 21.64
CA ASN A 96 -6.04 4.28 21.03
C ASN A 96 -5.60 4.16 19.55
N ILE A 97 -4.63 4.97 19.11
CA ILE A 97 -4.04 4.81 17.78
C ILE A 97 -3.07 3.65 17.81
N CYS A 98 -3.26 2.65 16.93
CA CYS A 98 -2.42 1.47 16.91
C CYS A 98 -0.97 1.81 16.50
N GLN A 99 -0.02 1.02 17.02
CA GLN A 99 1.43 1.19 16.85
C GLN A 99 1.87 1.38 15.39
N ASN A 100 1.28 0.62 14.46
CA ASN A 100 1.62 0.74 13.04
C ASN A 100 1.13 2.07 12.41
N THR A 101 0.03 2.63 12.89
CA THR A 101 -0.47 3.95 12.48
C THR A 101 0.41 5.05 13.06
N CYS A 102 0.79 4.95 14.34
CA CYS A 102 1.77 5.87 14.96
C CYS A 102 3.07 5.89 14.15
N SER A 103 3.61 4.71 13.84
CA SER A 103 4.80 4.57 13.00
C SER A 103 4.64 5.16 11.60
N ALA A 104 3.45 5.03 10.99
CA ALA A 104 3.19 5.65 9.69
C ALA A 104 3.22 7.19 9.76
N TYR A 105 2.66 7.78 10.82
CA TYR A 105 2.72 9.23 11.06
C TYR A 105 4.16 9.69 11.29
N MET A 106 4.92 8.99 12.16
CA MET A 106 6.32 9.31 12.42
C MET A 106 7.17 9.25 11.13
N ARG A 107 6.98 8.23 10.29
CA ARG A 107 7.69 8.13 9.01
C ARG A 107 7.32 9.25 8.03
N ALA A 108 6.05 9.66 7.99
CA ALA A 108 5.61 10.77 7.15
C ALA A 108 6.21 12.10 7.63
N LEU A 109 6.17 12.37 8.94
CA LEU A 109 6.79 13.57 9.54
C LEU A 109 8.30 13.57 9.32
N ARG A 110 8.98 12.43 9.53
CA ARG A 110 10.43 12.29 9.28
C ARG A 110 10.80 12.60 7.84
N ALA A 111 10.01 12.09 6.88
CA ALA A 111 10.28 12.35 5.47
C ALA A 111 10.12 13.83 5.10
N MET A 112 9.14 14.53 5.69
CA MET A 112 8.97 15.97 5.51
C MET A 112 10.06 16.76 6.22
N HIS A 113 10.41 16.40 7.45
CA HIS A 113 11.49 17.02 8.22
C HIS A 113 12.84 16.96 7.47
N HIS A 114 13.23 15.81 6.94
CA HIS A 114 14.45 15.67 6.14
C HIS A 114 14.45 16.51 4.86
N ARG A 115 13.29 16.81 4.30
CA ARG A 115 13.17 17.66 3.11
C ARG A 115 13.16 19.13 3.45
N ALA A 116 12.57 19.50 4.59
CA ALA A 116 12.56 20.86 5.08
C ALA A 116 13.95 21.27 5.57
N LEU A 117 14.66 20.37 6.22
CA LEU A 117 15.93 20.62 6.90
C LEU A 117 17.02 19.62 6.42
N PRO A 118 17.41 19.63 5.13
CA PRO A 118 18.32 18.63 4.57
C PRO A 118 19.74 18.71 5.12
N PHE A 119 20.15 19.85 5.65
CA PHE A 119 21.52 20.10 6.13
C PHE A 119 21.68 19.92 7.66
N LEU A 120 20.58 19.76 8.39
CA LEU A 120 20.64 19.55 9.83
C LEU A 120 20.93 18.08 10.15
N ASN A 121 22.08 17.86 10.76
CA ASN A 121 22.49 16.54 11.26
C ASN A 121 21.79 16.22 12.62
N ILE A 122 20.50 16.53 12.72
CA ILE A 122 19.68 16.25 13.91
C ILE A 122 18.81 15.05 13.62
N ALA A 123 18.80 14.08 14.52
CA ALA A 123 18.00 12.87 14.42
C ALA A 123 16.82 12.86 15.42
N PRO A 124 15.83 13.80 15.32
CA PRO A 124 14.77 13.93 16.32
C PRO A 124 13.87 12.69 16.39
N PHE A 125 13.89 11.86 15.33
CA PHE A 125 13.12 10.60 15.24
C PHE A 125 13.85 9.37 15.77
N SER A 126 15.04 9.50 16.37
CA SER A 126 15.87 8.38 16.83
C SER A 126 15.21 7.59 17.98
N LYS A 127 14.45 8.27 18.83
CA LYS A 127 13.80 7.70 20.01
C LYS A 127 12.35 7.25 19.79
N VAL A 128 11.77 7.49 18.60
CA VAL A 128 10.40 7.10 18.29
C VAL A 128 10.34 5.86 17.40
N PHE A 129 9.31 5.07 17.58
CA PHE A 129 9.11 3.86 16.78
C PHE A 129 8.68 4.20 15.36
N THR A 130 9.53 3.91 14.39
CA THR A 130 9.27 4.04 12.95
C THR A 130 9.24 2.70 12.21
N GLY A 131 9.30 1.58 12.95
CA GLY A 131 9.29 0.22 12.45
C GLY A 131 7.89 -0.28 12.06
N ARG A 132 7.74 -1.60 12.04
CA ARG A 132 6.46 -2.29 11.81
C ARG A 132 6.28 -3.39 12.86
N THR A 133 5.17 -3.39 13.56
CA THR A 133 4.75 -4.52 14.39
C THR A 133 4.05 -5.55 13.53
N LYS A 134 4.25 -6.82 13.87
CA LYS A 134 3.60 -7.94 13.20
C LYS A 134 2.08 -7.82 13.37
N THR A 135 1.34 -7.96 12.30
CA THR A 135 -0.12 -8.02 12.30
C THR A 135 -0.57 -9.40 11.85
N GLU A 136 -1.59 -9.93 12.50
CA GLU A 136 -2.23 -11.16 12.06
C GLU A 136 -2.74 -11.02 10.63
N LYS A 137 -2.44 -12.00 9.79
CA LYS A 137 -2.95 -12.07 8.41
C LYS A 137 -4.25 -12.86 8.42
N ARG A 138 -5.30 -12.22 7.95
CA ARG A 138 -6.63 -12.85 7.84
C ARG A 138 -6.71 -13.58 6.50
N CYS A 139 -7.04 -14.85 6.55
CA CYS A 139 -7.41 -15.68 5.41
C CYS A 139 -8.73 -16.38 5.71
N ILE A 140 -9.40 -16.86 4.69
CA ILE A 140 -10.55 -17.75 4.78
C ILE A 140 -10.19 -19.08 4.13
N SER A 141 -10.82 -20.14 4.62
CA SER A 141 -10.62 -21.51 4.17
C SER A 141 -11.25 -21.77 2.78
N GLN A 142 -10.91 -22.90 2.19
CA GLN A 142 -11.51 -23.35 0.94
C GLN A 142 -13.03 -23.55 1.08
N SER A 143 -13.50 -24.08 2.21
CA SER A 143 -14.93 -24.24 2.48
C SER A 143 -15.66 -22.89 2.54
N GLU A 144 -15.07 -21.88 3.17
CA GLU A 144 -15.63 -20.52 3.22
C GLU A 144 -15.64 -19.84 1.84
N ILE A 145 -14.65 -20.10 0.97
CA ILE A 145 -14.68 -19.66 -0.45
C ILE A 145 -15.85 -20.31 -1.19
N LEU A 146 -16.11 -21.60 -0.99
CA LEU A 146 -17.25 -22.31 -1.61
C LEU A 146 -18.58 -21.76 -1.09
N GLN A 147 -18.71 -21.52 0.21
CA GLN A 147 -19.90 -20.88 0.79
C GLN A 147 -20.11 -19.48 0.23
N LEU A 148 -19.04 -18.68 0.11
CA LEU A 148 -19.11 -17.36 -0.49
C LEU A 148 -19.61 -17.43 -1.95
N LYS A 149 -19.12 -18.37 -2.72
CA LYS A 149 -19.55 -18.59 -4.11
C LYS A 149 -21.03 -18.97 -4.18
N ALA A 150 -21.52 -19.82 -3.28
CA ALA A 150 -22.89 -20.31 -3.25
C ALA A 150 -23.88 -19.33 -2.59
N LEU A 151 -23.41 -18.23 -1.98
CA LEU A 151 -24.28 -17.30 -1.25
C LEU A 151 -25.33 -16.67 -2.18
N PRO A 152 -26.65 -16.87 -1.89
CA PRO A 152 -27.72 -16.31 -2.70
C PRO A 152 -27.80 -14.80 -2.48
N LEU A 153 -27.38 -14.02 -3.49
CA LEU A 153 -27.41 -12.56 -3.48
C LEU A 153 -28.19 -12.06 -4.69
N GLN A 154 -28.88 -10.93 -4.54
CA GLN A 154 -29.61 -10.32 -5.63
C GLN A 154 -28.67 -10.02 -6.81
N PRO A 155 -28.93 -10.55 -8.02
CA PRO A 155 -28.13 -10.28 -9.21
C PRO A 155 -28.04 -8.77 -9.51
N GLY A 156 -26.84 -8.30 -9.87
CA GLY A 156 -26.61 -6.87 -10.17
C GLY A 156 -26.57 -5.95 -8.95
N GLY A 157 -26.80 -6.47 -7.75
CA GLY A 157 -26.71 -5.71 -6.50
C GLY A 157 -25.26 -5.42 -6.08
N SER A 158 -25.09 -4.46 -5.19
CA SER A 158 -23.76 -4.07 -4.72
C SER A 158 -23.04 -5.17 -3.92
N LEU A 159 -23.78 -6.04 -3.23
CA LEU A 159 -23.23 -7.18 -2.49
C LEU A 159 -22.79 -8.29 -3.45
N SER A 160 -23.61 -8.59 -4.49
CA SER A 160 -23.23 -9.57 -5.51
C SER A 160 -22.01 -9.11 -6.29
N PHE A 161 -21.93 -7.82 -6.64
CA PHE A 161 -20.74 -7.25 -7.25
C PHE A 161 -19.50 -7.43 -6.35
N ALA A 162 -19.61 -7.14 -5.06
CA ALA A 162 -18.49 -7.30 -4.14
C ALA A 162 -18.04 -8.76 -4.01
N ARG A 163 -19.00 -9.72 -3.90
CA ARG A 163 -18.70 -11.14 -3.92
C ARG A 163 -17.98 -11.54 -5.21
N ASP A 164 -18.50 -11.14 -6.35
CA ASP A 164 -17.99 -11.55 -7.65
C ASP A 164 -16.58 -10.98 -7.93
N ILE A 165 -16.31 -9.73 -7.54
CA ILE A 165 -14.97 -9.16 -7.60
C ILE A 165 -14.00 -9.87 -6.64
N PHE A 166 -14.45 -10.31 -5.47
CA PHE A 166 -13.62 -11.11 -4.57
C PHE A 166 -13.27 -12.47 -5.20
N LEU A 167 -14.25 -13.15 -5.78
CA LEU A 167 -14.05 -14.43 -6.48
C LEU A 167 -13.17 -14.25 -7.71
N PHE A 168 -13.38 -13.19 -8.50
CA PHE A 168 -12.50 -12.87 -9.63
C PHE A 168 -11.06 -12.67 -9.17
N SER A 169 -10.85 -11.91 -8.10
CA SER A 169 -9.53 -11.74 -7.50
C SER A 169 -8.91 -13.09 -7.09
N PHE A 170 -9.70 -13.97 -6.49
CA PHE A 170 -9.24 -15.31 -6.09
C PHE A 170 -8.83 -16.14 -7.31
N TYR A 171 -9.66 -16.21 -8.34
CA TYR A 171 -9.36 -16.92 -9.59
C TYR A 171 -8.16 -16.32 -10.32
N ALA A 172 -7.95 -15.01 -10.20
CA ALA A 172 -6.80 -14.30 -10.73
C ALA A 172 -5.57 -14.33 -9.79
N MET A 173 -5.37 -15.45 -9.07
CA MET A 173 -4.21 -15.69 -8.19
C MET A 173 -4.04 -14.59 -7.12
N GLY A 174 -5.14 -14.09 -6.55
CA GLY A 174 -5.12 -13.03 -5.53
C GLY A 174 -4.78 -11.65 -6.11
N MET A 175 -5.22 -11.35 -7.33
CA MET A 175 -5.04 -10.02 -7.95
C MET A 175 -5.60 -8.93 -7.02
N PRO A 176 -4.81 -7.90 -6.64
CA PRO A 176 -5.30 -6.84 -5.76
C PRO A 176 -6.43 -6.02 -6.38
N PHE A 177 -7.32 -5.50 -5.55
CA PHE A 177 -8.45 -4.67 -6.01
C PHE A 177 -8.00 -3.45 -6.83
N VAL A 178 -6.83 -2.88 -6.55
CA VAL A 178 -6.30 -1.78 -7.36
C VAL A 178 -6.00 -2.23 -8.78
N ASP A 179 -5.42 -3.41 -8.96
CA ASP A 179 -5.07 -3.94 -10.28
C ASP A 179 -6.35 -4.33 -11.06
N ILE A 180 -7.40 -4.82 -10.35
CA ILE A 180 -8.73 -5.07 -10.94
C ILE A 180 -9.42 -3.76 -11.35
N ALA A 181 -9.33 -2.72 -10.51
CA ALA A 181 -9.99 -1.45 -10.78
C ALA A 181 -9.45 -0.75 -12.03
N TYR A 182 -8.15 -0.87 -12.28
CA TYR A 182 -7.48 -0.29 -13.44
C TYR A 182 -7.32 -1.27 -14.62
N LEU A 183 -7.91 -2.48 -14.53
CA LEU A 183 -7.81 -3.49 -15.57
C LEU A 183 -8.57 -3.04 -16.83
N LYS A 184 -7.85 -2.93 -17.95
CA LYS A 184 -8.41 -2.53 -19.25
C LYS A 184 -8.74 -3.74 -20.12
N LYS A 185 -9.75 -3.62 -20.97
CA LYS A 185 -10.15 -4.66 -21.93
C LYS A 185 -9.00 -5.04 -22.88
N SER A 186 -8.16 -4.07 -23.27
CA SER A 186 -6.97 -4.32 -24.11
C SER A 186 -5.92 -5.23 -23.46
N GLN A 187 -5.99 -5.44 -22.17
CA GLN A 187 -5.12 -6.35 -21.43
C GLN A 187 -5.61 -7.81 -21.44
N LEU A 188 -6.83 -8.06 -21.95
CA LEU A 188 -7.39 -9.39 -22.15
C LEU A 188 -7.09 -9.83 -23.58
N ARG A 189 -6.18 -10.76 -23.76
CA ARG A 189 -5.79 -11.25 -25.10
C ARG A 189 -5.26 -12.69 -25.01
N ASN A 190 -5.43 -13.45 -26.09
CA ASN A 190 -4.93 -14.84 -26.19
C ASN A 190 -5.31 -15.72 -24.98
N GLY A 191 -6.55 -15.59 -24.47
CA GLY A 191 -7.00 -16.36 -23.32
C GLY A 191 -6.33 -16.03 -21.98
N CYS A 192 -5.64 -14.88 -21.90
CA CYS A 192 -4.92 -14.44 -20.70
C CYS A 192 -5.17 -12.97 -20.38
N ILE A 193 -4.97 -12.62 -19.13
CA ILE A 193 -4.84 -11.23 -18.64
C ILE A 193 -3.35 -10.92 -18.56
N TYR A 194 -2.92 -9.80 -19.17
CA TYR A 194 -1.57 -9.27 -19.09
C TYR A 194 -1.60 -7.91 -18.40
N TYR A 195 -1.02 -7.79 -17.23
CA TYR A 195 -1.01 -6.53 -16.50
C TYR A 195 0.29 -6.27 -15.74
N ALA A 196 0.63 -5.00 -15.58
CA ALA A 196 1.70 -4.57 -14.68
C ALA A 196 1.12 -4.31 -13.30
N ARG A 197 1.68 -4.92 -12.26
CA ARG A 197 1.27 -4.65 -10.88
C ARG A 197 1.41 -3.17 -10.54
N HIS A 198 0.33 -2.54 -10.13
CA HIS A 198 0.28 -1.11 -9.79
C HIS A 198 1.31 -0.71 -8.71
N LYS A 199 1.59 -1.60 -7.77
CA LYS A 199 2.53 -1.34 -6.66
C LYS A 199 4.00 -1.53 -7.04
N THR A 200 4.34 -2.45 -7.92
CA THR A 200 5.73 -2.90 -8.16
C THR A 200 6.17 -2.80 -9.61
N GLY A 201 5.23 -2.53 -10.54
CA GLY A 201 5.49 -2.52 -11.98
C GLY A 201 5.75 -3.91 -12.59
N GLN A 202 5.73 -4.98 -11.79
CA GLN A 202 6.04 -6.31 -12.27
C GLN A 202 4.95 -6.80 -13.21
N GLN A 203 5.37 -7.34 -14.37
CA GLN A 203 4.48 -7.94 -15.36
C GLN A 203 3.96 -9.28 -14.86
N ILE A 204 2.64 -9.47 -14.93
CA ILE A 204 1.96 -10.68 -14.53
C ILE A 204 1.05 -11.13 -15.67
N GLN A 205 1.04 -12.44 -15.89
CA GLN A 205 0.14 -13.11 -16.80
C GLN A 205 -0.75 -14.08 -16.01
N VAL A 206 -2.06 -14.02 -16.27
CA VAL A 206 -3.06 -14.88 -15.64
C VAL A 206 -3.91 -15.50 -16.73
N ALA A 207 -4.05 -16.83 -16.74
CA ALA A 207 -4.97 -17.50 -17.67
C ALA A 207 -6.43 -17.16 -17.30
N LEU A 208 -7.24 -16.84 -18.30
CA LEU A 208 -8.67 -16.59 -18.13
C LEU A 208 -9.41 -17.92 -17.95
N LEU A 209 -9.96 -18.11 -16.77
CA LEU A 209 -10.80 -19.27 -16.46
C LEU A 209 -12.26 -19.01 -16.88
N PRO A 210 -13.06 -20.03 -17.22
CA PRO A 210 -14.47 -19.85 -17.55
C PRO A 210 -15.26 -19.06 -16.52
N ALA A 211 -15.05 -19.33 -15.21
CA ALA A 211 -15.68 -18.58 -14.13
C ALA A 211 -15.30 -17.09 -14.09
N MET A 212 -14.10 -16.74 -14.56
CA MET A 212 -13.69 -15.33 -14.70
C MET A 212 -14.41 -14.65 -15.85
N LEU A 213 -14.57 -15.34 -16.99
CA LEU A 213 -15.30 -14.86 -18.14
C LEU A 213 -16.78 -14.61 -17.83
N GLU A 214 -17.42 -15.50 -17.08
CA GLU A 214 -18.80 -15.32 -16.62
C GLU A 214 -18.94 -14.05 -15.77
N ILE A 215 -17.99 -13.76 -14.87
CA ILE A 215 -18.00 -12.54 -14.07
C ILE A 215 -17.77 -11.29 -14.96
N ILE A 216 -16.82 -11.36 -15.90
CA ILE A 216 -16.55 -10.27 -16.83
C ILE A 216 -17.81 -9.94 -17.62
N MET A 217 -18.43 -10.93 -18.27
CA MET A 217 -19.66 -10.76 -19.08
C MET A 217 -20.82 -10.18 -18.27
N ARG A 218 -20.95 -10.55 -17.00
CA ARG A 218 -22.01 -10.05 -16.11
C ARG A 218 -21.92 -8.55 -15.85
N TYR A 219 -20.70 -8.00 -15.84
CA TYR A 219 -20.46 -6.59 -15.50
C TYR A 219 -19.87 -5.78 -16.65
N GLU A 220 -19.88 -6.32 -17.86
CA GLU A 220 -19.34 -5.65 -19.04
C GLU A 220 -20.07 -4.33 -19.33
N GLN A 221 -19.27 -3.28 -19.58
CA GLN A 221 -19.74 -1.98 -20.06
C GLN A 221 -19.19 -1.75 -21.47
N ARG A 222 -20.07 -1.65 -22.48
CA ARG A 222 -19.66 -1.53 -23.91
C ARG A 222 -18.78 -0.31 -24.15
N ASP A 223 -19.14 0.82 -23.54
CA ASP A 223 -18.53 2.14 -23.79
C ASP A 223 -17.36 2.46 -22.82
N SER A 224 -16.87 1.50 -22.06
CA SER A 224 -15.75 1.69 -21.14
C SER A 224 -14.50 0.93 -21.59
N GLU A 225 -13.33 1.56 -21.44
CA GLU A 225 -12.04 0.88 -21.62
C GLU A 225 -11.76 -0.14 -20.50
N PHE A 226 -12.39 0.05 -19.32
CA PHE A 226 -12.19 -0.82 -18.17
C PHE A 226 -13.03 -2.10 -18.27
N VAL A 227 -12.51 -3.19 -17.69
CA VAL A 227 -13.21 -4.49 -17.63
C VAL A 227 -14.40 -4.42 -16.68
N PHE A 228 -14.26 -3.72 -15.54
CA PHE A 228 -15.28 -3.61 -14.51
C PHE A 228 -15.74 -2.17 -14.27
N PRO A 229 -17.00 -1.96 -13.85
CA PRO A 229 -17.58 -0.62 -13.61
C PRO A 229 -17.07 -0.01 -12.28
N ILE A 230 -15.76 -0.04 -12.06
CA ILE A 230 -15.13 0.52 -10.86
C ILE A 230 -14.68 1.95 -11.11
N LEU A 231 -14.05 2.18 -12.26
CA LEU A 231 -13.64 3.50 -12.74
C LEU A 231 -14.47 3.92 -13.95
N SER A 232 -14.57 5.22 -14.17
CA SER A 232 -15.23 5.80 -15.34
C SER A 232 -14.21 6.48 -16.25
N ASP A 233 -14.37 6.28 -17.55
CA ASP A 233 -13.60 6.97 -18.60
C ASP A 233 -14.04 8.43 -18.79
N LYS A 234 -15.25 8.76 -18.32
CA LYS A 234 -15.80 10.12 -18.44
C LYS A 234 -15.01 11.06 -17.52
N VAL A 235 -14.10 11.80 -18.13
CA VAL A 235 -13.37 12.89 -17.50
C VAL A 235 -14.20 14.16 -17.67
N GLU A 236 -14.57 14.81 -16.58
CA GLU A 236 -15.13 16.15 -16.64
C GLU A 236 -14.04 17.13 -17.09
N ASN A 237 -14.08 17.51 -18.37
CA ASN A 237 -13.18 18.50 -18.97
C ASN A 237 -13.60 19.94 -18.59
N SER A 238 -13.59 20.30 -17.32
CA SER A 238 -13.70 21.69 -16.90
C SER A 238 -12.32 22.29 -16.69
N VAL A 239 -12.14 23.55 -16.99
CA VAL A 239 -10.85 24.29 -16.89
C VAL A 239 -10.25 24.24 -15.47
N SER A 240 -11.05 23.94 -14.46
CA SER A 240 -10.66 23.75 -13.06
C SER A 240 -10.60 22.27 -12.62
N SER A 241 -10.74 21.32 -13.54
CA SER A 241 -10.76 19.89 -13.21
C SER A 241 -9.37 19.37 -12.83
N PRO A 242 -9.30 18.48 -11.80
CA PRO A 242 -8.07 17.78 -11.48
C PRO A 242 -7.62 16.93 -12.68
N SER A 243 -6.31 16.63 -12.73
CA SER A 243 -5.78 15.70 -13.73
C SER A 243 -6.57 14.37 -13.75
N VAL A 244 -6.65 13.71 -14.92
CA VAL A 244 -7.34 12.42 -15.09
C VAL A 244 -6.93 11.42 -14.02
N SER A 245 -5.65 11.34 -13.70
CA SER A 245 -5.10 10.46 -12.66
C SER A 245 -5.60 10.80 -11.25
N ALA A 246 -5.78 12.08 -10.93
CA ALA A 246 -6.32 12.50 -9.63
C ALA A 246 -7.81 12.19 -9.50
N GLN A 247 -8.58 12.30 -10.57
CA GLN A 247 -9.99 11.95 -10.60
C GLN A 247 -10.18 10.43 -10.46
N GLN A 248 -9.43 9.64 -11.23
CA GLN A 248 -9.45 8.19 -11.13
C GLN A 248 -9.03 7.70 -9.75
N HIS A 249 -8.01 8.34 -9.14
CA HIS A 249 -7.62 8.01 -7.77
C HIS A 249 -8.72 8.28 -6.74
N ARG A 250 -9.47 9.38 -6.89
CA ARG A 250 -10.63 9.67 -6.03
C ARG A 250 -11.74 8.63 -6.21
N GLN A 251 -12.09 8.31 -7.45
CA GLN A 251 -13.06 7.25 -7.76
C GLN A 251 -12.62 5.91 -7.15
N TYR A 252 -11.38 5.49 -7.41
CA TYR A 252 -10.80 4.27 -6.84
C TYR A 252 -10.91 4.24 -5.30
N THR A 253 -10.55 5.35 -4.64
CA THR A 253 -10.58 5.41 -3.17
C THR A 253 -12.02 5.28 -2.63
N ALA A 254 -12.99 5.91 -3.28
CA ALA A 254 -14.41 5.80 -2.92
C ALA A 254 -14.94 4.37 -3.15
N ARG A 255 -14.62 3.79 -4.32
CA ARG A 255 -15.02 2.41 -4.66
C ARG A 255 -14.38 1.36 -3.76
N LEU A 256 -13.11 1.54 -3.37
CA LEU A 256 -12.45 0.65 -2.42
C LEU A 256 -13.13 0.66 -1.04
N ARG A 257 -13.56 1.84 -0.55
CA ARG A 257 -14.32 1.94 0.71
C ARG A 257 -15.65 1.20 0.59
N GLN A 258 -16.40 1.43 -0.49
CA GLN A 258 -17.69 0.77 -0.74
C GLN A 258 -17.51 -0.75 -0.88
N TYR A 259 -16.49 -1.20 -1.59
CA TYR A 259 -16.14 -2.60 -1.75
C TYR A 259 -15.86 -3.28 -0.40
N ASN A 260 -15.01 -2.68 0.43
CA ASN A 260 -14.71 -3.22 1.76
C ASN A 260 -15.94 -3.21 2.68
N TYR A 261 -16.80 -2.19 2.60
CA TYR A 261 -18.07 -2.14 3.33
C TYR A 261 -18.97 -3.30 2.92
N ASN A 262 -19.16 -3.52 1.62
CA ASN A 262 -19.99 -4.61 1.10
C ASN A 262 -19.44 -5.98 1.47
N LEU A 263 -18.10 -6.17 1.39
CA LEU A 263 -17.45 -7.40 1.84
C LEU A 263 -17.68 -7.66 3.34
N HIS A 264 -17.71 -6.62 4.15
CA HIS A 264 -18.05 -6.75 5.58
C HIS A 264 -19.50 -7.21 5.77
N GLN A 265 -20.47 -6.71 4.98
CA GLN A 265 -21.85 -7.21 5.04
C GLN A 265 -21.94 -8.68 4.59
N VAL A 266 -21.28 -9.04 3.51
CA VAL A 266 -21.19 -10.43 3.04
C VAL A 266 -20.58 -11.34 4.11
N SER A 267 -19.56 -10.88 4.83
CA SER A 267 -18.96 -11.64 5.95
C SER A 267 -19.94 -11.94 7.06
N LYS A 268 -20.81 -10.98 7.40
CA LYS A 268 -21.86 -11.16 8.42
C LYS A 268 -22.89 -12.19 7.96
N MET A 269 -23.30 -12.13 6.70
CA MET A 269 -24.26 -13.10 6.13
C MET A 269 -23.71 -14.54 6.14
N LEU A 270 -22.39 -14.70 6.00
CA LEU A 270 -21.70 -15.99 6.08
C LEU A 270 -21.34 -16.40 7.50
N GLY A 271 -21.60 -15.59 8.51
CA GLY A 271 -21.19 -15.87 9.89
C GLY A 271 -19.68 -15.97 10.11
N LEU A 272 -18.86 -15.31 9.27
CA LEU A 272 -17.41 -15.39 9.38
C LEU A 272 -16.93 -14.74 10.69
N ALA A 273 -16.00 -15.41 11.39
CA ALA A 273 -15.41 -14.91 12.63
C ALA A 273 -14.66 -13.57 12.45
N LYS A 274 -14.11 -13.33 11.27
CA LYS A 274 -13.39 -12.10 10.93
C LYS A 274 -13.92 -11.52 9.61
N PRO A 275 -14.06 -10.18 9.52
CA PRO A 275 -14.61 -9.56 8.32
C PRO A 275 -13.69 -9.70 7.12
N LEU A 276 -14.28 -9.93 5.95
CA LEU A 276 -13.59 -9.87 4.66
C LEU A 276 -13.15 -8.44 4.34
N SER A 277 -12.09 -8.34 3.59
CA SER A 277 -11.62 -7.10 2.98
C SER A 277 -10.93 -7.39 1.65
N SER A 278 -10.71 -6.36 0.86
CA SER A 278 -10.02 -6.45 -0.43
C SER A 278 -8.63 -7.12 -0.37
N TYR A 279 -8.05 -7.29 0.80
CA TYR A 279 -6.73 -7.90 0.98
C TYR A 279 -6.80 -9.35 1.48
N VAL A 280 -7.91 -9.76 2.09
CA VAL A 280 -8.12 -11.13 2.60
C VAL A 280 -8.02 -12.16 1.48
N VAL A 281 -8.61 -11.88 0.31
CA VAL A 281 -8.59 -12.79 -0.83
C VAL A 281 -7.18 -13.22 -1.25
N ARG A 282 -6.25 -12.27 -1.23
CA ARG A 282 -4.87 -12.54 -1.62
C ARG A 282 -4.13 -13.42 -0.61
N HIS A 283 -4.39 -13.21 0.69
CA HIS A 283 -3.88 -14.10 1.72
C HIS A 283 -4.50 -15.49 1.62
N SER A 284 -5.83 -15.57 1.41
CA SER A 284 -6.54 -16.84 1.26
C SER A 284 -6.01 -17.65 0.07
N TRP A 285 -5.86 -17.00 -1.10
CA TRP A 285 -5.29 -17.67 -2.27
C TRP A 285 -3.89 -18.23 -1.99
N ALA A 286 -3.00 -17.42 -1.41
CA ALA A 286 -1.64 -17.84 -1.10
C ALA A 286 -1.60 -18.99 -0.10
N SER A 287 -2.43 -18.93 0.95
CA SER A 287 -2.52 -19.99 1.96
C SER A 287 -3.10 -21.28 1.38
N ILE A 288 -4.18 -21.20 0.60
CA ILE A 288 -4.79 -22.36 -0.04
C ILE A 288 -3.84 -22.98 -1.09
N ALA A 289 -3.17 -22.15 -1.91
CA ALA A 289 -2.17 -22.62 -2.86
C ALA A 289 -1.03 -23.38 -2.18
N TYR A 290 -0.56 -22.90 -1.04
CA TYR A 290 0.46 -23.57 -0.25
C TYR A 290 -0.04 -24.91 0.32
N LEU A 291 -1.25 -24.95 0.89
CA LEU A 291 -1.88 -26.17 1.39
C LEU A 291 -2.13 -27.22 0.26
N HIS A 292 -2.25 -26.76 -0.98
CA HIS A 292 -2.28 -27.63 -2.17
C HIS A 292 -0.88 -27.90 -2.75
N HIS A 293 0.17 -27.74 -1.94
CA HIS A 293 1.55 -28.07 -2.28
C HIS A 293 2.14 -27.32 -3.49
N LEU A 294 1.59 -26.13 -3.83
CA LEU A 294 2.24 -25.28 -4.81
C LEU A 294 3.58 -24.76 -4.25
N ASP A 295 4.61 -24.83 -5.07
CA ASP A 295 5.93 -24.33 -4.68
C ASP A 295 5.89 -22.83 -4.33
N ILE A 296 6.62 -22.44 -3.28
CA ILE A 296 6.66 -21.06 -2.76
C ILE A 296 7.18 -20.07 -3.82
N SER A 297 8.07 -20.51 -4.70
CA SER A 297 8.58 -19.68 -5.79
C SER A 297 7.51 -19.39 -6.82
N LEU A 298 6.65 -20.36 -7.14
CA LEU A 298 5.48 -20.19 -8.01
C LEU A 298 4.44 -19.28 -7.38
N ILE A 299 4.14 -19.48 -6.08
CA ILE A 299 3.25 -18.57 -5.32
C ILE A 299 3.81 -17.15 -5.31
N SER A 300 5.11 -16.98 -5.09
CA SER A 300 5.78 -15.68 -5.10
C SER A 300 5.68 -14.99 -6.45
N LYS A 301 5.91 -15.74 -7.54
CA LYS A 301 5.78 -15.26 -8.93
C LYS A 301 4.33 -14.85 -9.25
N ALA A 302 3.36 -15.71 -8.93
CA ALA A 302 1.94 -15.43 -9.14
C ALA A 302 1.47 -14.17 -8.38
N LEU A 303 1.95 -14.00 -7.16
CA LEU A 303 1.68 -12.81 -6.36
C LEU A 303 2.46 -11.57 -6.84
N GLY A 304 3.41 -11.68 -7.74
CA GLY A 304 4.27 -10.57 -8.19
C GLY A 304 5.10 -9.98 -7.04
N HIS A 305 5.69 -10.83 -6.22
CA HIS A 305 6.64 -10.40 -5.20
C HIS A 305 8.05 -10.34 -5.77
N THR A 306 8.75 -9.25 -5.50
CA THR A 306 10.17 -9.08 -5.90
C THR A 306 11.13 -9.82 -4.97
N LYS A 307 10.66 -10.22 -3.77
CA LYS A 307 11.42 -10.97 -2.77
C LYS A 307 10.57 -12.11 -2.23
N SER A 308 11.05 -13.34 -2.27
CA SER A 308 10.36 -14.52 -1.74
C SER A 308 10.06 -14.41 -0.23
N SER A 309 10.91 -13.69 0.52
CA SER A 309 10.67 -13.40 1.94
C SER A 309 9.32 -12.72 2.21
N THR A 310 8.78 -12.00 1.21
CA THR A 310 7.44 -11.40 1.31
C THR A 310 6.34 -12.47 1.28
N THR A 311 6.54 -13.57 0.55
CA THR A 311 5.60 -14.70 0.44
C THR A 311 5.53 -15.47 1.76
N PHE A 312 6.66 -15.68 2.43
CA PHE A 312 6.69 -16.35 3.73
C PHE A 312 5.83 -15.67 4.81
N ILE A 313 5.60 -14.35 4.71
CA ILE A 313 4.71 -13.63 5.65
C ILE A 313 3.25 -14.14 5.57
N TYR A 314 2.84 -14.69 4.41
CA TYR A 314 1.48 -15.20 4.20
C TYR A 314 1.29 -16.62 4.73
N ILE A 315 2.32 -17.44 4.64
CA ILE A 315 2.24 -18.88 4.92
C ILE A 315 2.92 -19.27 6.26
N LYS A 316 3.62 -18.33 6.92
CA LYS A 316 4.37 -18.61 8.15
C LYS A 316 3.51 -19.19 9.29
N SER A 317 2.22 -18.87 9.35
CA SER A 317 1.32 -19.42 10.36
C SER A 317 0.87 -20.86 10.07
N LEU A 318 1.19 -21.39 8.89
CA LEU A 318 0.86 -22.75 8.46
C LEU A 318 2.05 -23.72 8.67
N PHE A 319 3.27 -23.19 8.81
CA PHE A 319 4.47 -24.02 8.92
C PHE A 319 4.52 -24.94 10.15
N ASP A 320 3.93 -24.52 11.27
CA ASP A 320 4.07 -25.29 12.50
C ASP A 320 3.26 -26.61 12.47
N SER A 321 2.07 -26.61 11.83
CA SER A 321 1.27 -27.82 11.61
C SER A 321 1.87 -28.70 10.51
N ASP A 322 2.27 -28.07 9.38
CA ASP A 322 2.77 -28.80 8.21
C ASP A 322 4.11 -29.47 8.47
N LEU A 323 4.95 -28.93 9.38
CA LEU A 323 6.22 -29.52 9.75
C LEU A 323 6.02 -30.91 10.38
N PHE A 324 5.02 -31.06 11.26
CA PHE A 324 4.69 -32.33 11.89
C PHE A 324 4.16 -33.34 10.87
N GLU A 325 3.23 -32.91 10.01
CA GLU A 325 2.67 -33.77 8.95
C GLU A 325 3.74 -34.19 7.94
N ALA A 326 4.59 -33.25 7.50
CA ALA A 326 5.69 -33.55 6.57
C ALA A 326 6.71 -34.51 7.20
N ASN A 327 7.05 -34.33 8.48
CA ASN A 327 7.95 -35.24 9.16
C ASN A 327 7.33 -36.64 9.36
N GLN A 328 6.04 -36.70 9.67
CA GLN A 328 5.33 -37.97 9.80
C GLN A 328 5.27 -38.73 8.46
N SER A 329 4.96 -38.01 7.36
CA SER A 329 4.98 -38.57 6.02
C SER A 329 6.38 -39.08 5.65
N LEU A 330 7.41 -38.29 5.90
CA LEU A 330 8.80 -38.67 5.64
C LEU A 330 9.19 -39.93 6.42
N MET A 331 8.80 -40.04 7.69
CA MET A 331 9.09 -41.25 8.48
C MET A 331 8.35 -42.46 7.96
N GLN A 332 7.08 -42.32 7.54
CA GLN A 332 6.32 -43.39 6.89
C GLN A 332 6.96 -43.82 5.58
N ASP A 333 7.40 -42.89 4.74
CA ASP A 333 8.06 -43.20 3.44
C ASP A 333 9.41 -43.91 3.66
N LEU A 334 10.08 -43.64 4.77
CA LEU A 334 11.32 -44.33 5.14
C LEU A 334 11.10 -45.66 5.88
N GLY A 335 9.83 -46.04 6.16
CA GLY A 335 9.50 -47.26 6.90
C GLY A 335 9.86 -47.21 8.40
N LEU A 336 9.91 -46.02 8.98
CA LEU A 336 10.23 -45.78 10.39
C LEU A 336 8.99 -45.47 11.20
#